data_10a9fb806fe1dadfcd887c1b6d8fa6ba
#
_entry.id   10a9fb806fe1dadfcd887c1b6d8fa6ba
#
_cell.length_a   1.000
_cell.length_b   1.000
_cell.length_c   1.000
_cell.angle_alpha   90.00
_cell.angle_beta   90.00
_cell.angle_gamma   90.00
#
_symmetry.space_group_name_H-M   'P 1'
#
loop_
_entity.id
_entity.type
_entity.pdbx_description
1 polymer ?
#
loop_
_entity_poly.entity_id
_entity_poly.type
_entity_poly.pdbx_seq_one_letter_code
_entity_poly.pdbx_strand_id
1 'polypeptide(L)'
;MKDLLLWQLPQNLLGIAWLLINGMFTSCYHINSFAGVDVFKVGFQVGAVSLGRYIFVDEYYNSKTIPHEYGHFIQSRYLGWLYLPIIGLPSIIWACIYKYTNKDYYWFYTEKWADKLANIKR
;
A
#
# COMPACT_ATOMS: atom_id res chain seq x y z
N MET A 1 -15.66 -12.85 -5.82
CA MET A 1 -14.90 -11.62 -5.56
C MET A 1 -15.79 -10.46 -5.15
N LYS A 2 -17.09 -10.69 -5.20
CA LYS A 2 -18.08 -9.73 -4.69
C LYS A 2 -17.82 -9.33 -3.25
N ASP A 3 -17.13 -10.18 -2.49
CA ASP A 3 -16.89 -9.95 -1.08
C ASP A 3 -15.66 -9.08 -0.79
N LEU A 4 -14.93 -8.63 -1.84
CA LEU A 4 -13.76 -7.80 -1.63
C LEU A 4 -14.07 -6.51 -0.91
N LEU A 5 -15.25 -5.92 -1.17
CA LEU A 5 -15.63 -4.69 -0.49
C LEU A 5 -15.79 -4.90 1.02
N LEU A 6 -16.44 -6.00 1.42
CA LEU A 6 -16.63 -6.33 2.84
C LEU A 6 -15.37 -6.94 3.44
N TRP A 7 -14.69 -7.80 2.68
CA TRP A 7 -13.50 -8.50 3.15
C TRP A 7 -12.36 -7.56 3.45
N GLN A 8 -12.24 -6.47 2.70
CA GLN A 8 -11.21 -5.46 2.87
C GLN A 8 -11.79 -4.13 3.35
N LEU A 9 -12.96 -4.15 4.00
CA LEU A 9 -13.66 -2.92 4.35
C LEU A 9 -12.83 -1.94 5.17
N PRO A 10 -12.12 -2.36 6.25
CA PRO A 10 -11.32 -1.39 7.01
C PRO A 10 -10.25 -0.69 6.16
N GLN A 11 -9.52 -1.46 5.34
CA GLN A 11 -8.49 -0.90 4.47
C GLN A 11 -9.10 0.04 3.42
N ASN A 12 -10.21 -0.37 2.82
CA ASN A 12 -10.89 0.42 1.81
C ASN A 12 -11.38 1.75 2.38
N LEU A 13 -11.93 1.73 3.60
CA LEU A 13 -12.38 2.95 4.25
C LEU A 13 -11.23 3.90 4.55
N LEU A 14 -10.09 3.37 5.00
CA LEU A 14 -8.89 4.18 5.20
C LEU A 14 -8.40 4.77 3.89
N GLY A 15 -8.46 3.99 2.81
CA GLY A 15 -8.07 4.46 1.50
C GLY A 15 -8.95 5.60 1.01
N ILE A 16 -10.27 5.47 1.17
CA ILE A 16 -11.21 6.52 0.79
C ILE A 16 -10.95 7.79 1.61
N ALA A 17 -10.74 7.65 2.92
CA ALA A 17 -10.43 8.79 3.79
C ALA A 17 -9.14 9.49 3.34
N TRP A 18 -8.10 8.73 3.04
CA TRP A 18 -6.83 9.28 2.58
C TRP A 18 -6.95 9.98 1.23
N LEU A 19 -7.73 9.37 0.32
CA LEU A 19 -8.02 9.96 -0.97
C LEU A 19 -8.70 11.32 -0.83
N LEU A 20 -9.72 11.39 0.03
CA LEU A 20 -10.46 12.64 0.26
C LEU A 20 -9.57 13.70 0.90
N ILE A 21 -8.75 13.34 1.88
CA ILE A 21 -7.84 14.26 2.54
C ILE A 21 -6.86 14.86 1.53
N ASN A 22 -6.25 14.02 0.70
CA ASN A 22 -5.31 14.51 -0.31
C ASN A 22 -6.01 15.38 -1.35
N GLY A 23 -7.20 14.98 -1.80
CA GLY A 23 -7.95 15.75 -2.78
C GLY A 23 -8.39 17.11 -2.27
N MET A 24 -8.65 17.24 -0.97
CA MET A 24 -9.10 18.49 -0.36
C MET A 24 -7.97 19.47 -0.05
N PHE A 25 -6.81 18.96 0.39
CA PHE A 25 -5.77 19.80 0.97
C PHE A 25 -4.47 19.83 0.17
N THR A 26 -4.30 18.96 -0.80
CA THR A 26 -3.08 18.93 -1.61
C THR A 26 -3.42 18.43 -3.00
N SER A 27 -2.54 17.69 -3.64
CA SER A 27 -2.75 17.15 -4.97
C SER A 27 -3.11 15.67 -4.93
N CYS A 28 -4.00 15.26 -5.84
CA CYS A 28 -4.40 13.86 -5.96
C CYS A 28 -4.71 13.58 -7.43
N TYR A 29 -3.91 12.74 -8.07
CA TYR A 29 -4.06 12.42 -9.48
C TYR A 29 -4.21 10.93 -9.68
N HIS A 30 -5.25 10.52 -10.38
CA HIS A 30 -5.42 9.12 -10.75
C HIS A 30 -4.43 8.77 -11.86
N ILE A 31 -3.60 7.76 -11.64
CA ILE A 31 -2.59 7.34 -12.60
C ILE A 31 -3.06 6.16 -13.42
N ASN A 32 -3.61 5.13 -12.77
CA ASN A 32 -3.88 3.86 -13.43
C ASN A 32 -4.91 3.05 -12.65
N SER A 33 -5.57 2.13 -13.33
CA SER A 33 -6.46 1.14 -12.72
C SER A 33 -6.16 -0.21 -13.37
N PHE A 34 -5.91 -1.23 -12.56
CA PHE A 34 -5.67 -2.57 -13.07
C PHE A 34 -5.97 -3.61 -11.99
N ALA A 35 -6.41 -4.79 -12.41
CA ALA A 35 -6.57 -5.96 -11.53
C ALA A 35 -7.35 -5.66 -10.24
N GLY A 36 -8.31 -4.74 -10.30
CA GLY A 36 -9.15 -4.41 -9.14
C GLY A 36 -8.58 -3.33 -8.23
N VAL A 37 -7.46 -2.70 -8.58
CA VAL A 37 -6.87 -1.62 -7.80
C VAL A 37 -6.87 -0.32 -8.59
N ASP A 38 -6.96 0.79 -7.86
CA ASP A 38 -6.82 2.14 -8.40
C ASP A 38 -5.56 2.78 -7.82
N VAL A 39 -4.73 3.38 -8.66
CA VAL A 39 -3.46 3.98 -8.27
C VAL A 39 -3.57 5.50 -8.37
N PHE A 40 -3.20 6.18 -7.29
CA PHE A 40 -3.23 7.64 -7.21
C PHE A 40 -1.86 8.18 -6.80
N LYS A 41 -1.48 9.31 -7.40
CA LYS A 41 -0.30 10.08 -6.96
C LYS A 41 -0.81 11.18 -6.04
N VAL A 42 -0.28 11.26 -4.82
CA VAL A 42 -0.77 12.17 -3.79
C VAL A 42 0.36 13.00 -3.21
N GLY A 43 0.00 14.15 -2.62
CA GLY A 43 0.98 15.12 -2.15
C GLY A 43 1.36 15.03 -0.68
N PHE A 44 0.52 14.41 0.16
CA PHE A 44 0.74 14.41 1.60
C PHE A 44 1.69 13.34 2.12
N GLN A 45 2.19 12.47 1.26
CA GLN A 45 3.03 11.36 1.74
C GLN A 45 4.37 11.33 1.05
N VAL A 46 5.32 10.69 1.71
CA VAL A 46 6.61 10.30 1.14
C VAL A 46 6.62 8.77 1.10
N GLY A 47 6.93 8.22 -0.08
CA GLY A 47 6.85 6.78 -0.29
C GLY A 47 5.50 6.35 -0.83
N ALA A 48 5.16 5.08 -0.65
CA ALA A 48 3.94 4.51 -1.19
C ALA A 48 3.22 3.71 -0.12
N VAL A 49 1.90 3.56 -0.27
CA VAL A 49 1.09 2.78 0.65
C VAL A 49 -0.07 2.14 -0.11
N SER A 50 -0.44 0.94 0.31
CA SER A 50 -1.60 0.21 -0.22
C SER A 50 -2.66 0.12 0.86
N LEU A 51 -3.86 0.65 0.58
CA LEU A 51 -5.00 0.63 1.49
C LEU A 51 -6.18 -0.01 0.79
N GLY A 52 -6.29 -1.34 0.91
CA GLY A 52 -7.32 -2.10 0.22
C GLY A 52 -7.15 -2.02 -1.27
N ARG A 53 -8.19 -1.59 -1.97
CA ARG A 53 -8.15 -1.46 -3.43
C ARG A 53 -7.40 -0.20 -3.91
N TYR A 54 -6.94 0.64 -3.00
CA TYR A 54 -6.30 1.91 -3.35
C TYR A 54 -4.80 1.84 -3.09
N ILE A 55 -4.02 2.26 -4.08
CA ILE A 55 -2.57 2.37 -3.96
C ILE A 55 -2.23 3.85 -4.11
N PHE A 56 -1.47 4.38 -3.17
CA PHE A 56 -1.07 5.78 -3.17
C PHE A 56 0.45 5.87 -3.27
N VAL A 57 0.94 6.67 -4.22
CA VAL A 57 2.38 6.85 -4.44
C VAL A 57 2.72 8.33 -4.35
N ASP A 58 3.99 8.63 -4.02
CA ASP A 58 4.50 9.98 -4.07
C ASP A 58 5.04 10.30 -5.47
N GLU A 59 5.60 11.50 -5.66
CA GLU A 59 6.11 11.91 -6.97
C GLU A 59 7.41 11.20 -7.38
N TYR A 60 8.04 10.48 -6.45
CA TYR A 60 9.32 9.81 -6.69
C TYR A 60 9.19 8.31 -6.95
N TYR A 61 7.99 7.84 -7.21
CA TYR A 61 7.79 6.40 -7.44
C TYR A 61 8.54 5.93 -8.69
N ASN A 62 8.95 4.65 -8.68
CA ASN A 62 9.73 4.06 -9.76
C ASN A 62 9.05 2.79 -10.28
N SER A 63 9.73 2.08 -11.19
CA SER A 63 9.14 0.91 -11.85
C SER A 63 8.79 -0.24 -10.92
N LYS A 64 9.37 -0.29 -9.72
CA LYS A 64 9.09 -1.35 -8.74
C LYS A 64 8.07 -0.94 -7.69
N THR A 65 7.75 0.34 -7.57
CA THR A 65 6.88 0.86 -6.51
C THR A 65 5.46 0.30 -6.63
N ILE A 66 4.83 0.48 -7.78
CA ILE A 66 3.45 0.03 -7.97
C ILE A 66 3.34 -1.49 -7.88
N PRO A 67 4.23 -2.30 -8.51
CA PRO A 67 4.20 -3.75 -8.31
C PRO A 67 4.35 -4.18 -6.85
N HIS A 68 5.22 -3.53 -6.09
CA HIS A 68 5.40 -3.82 -4.66
C HIS A 68 4.10 -3.55 -3.89
N GLU A 69 3.45 -2.39 -4.13
CA GLU A 69 2.20 -2.07 -3.46
C GLU A 69 1.07 -3.00 -3.89
N TYR A 70 1.10 -3.48 -5.13
CA TYR A 70 0.16 -4.51 -5.56
C TYR A 70 0.37 -5.81 -4.76
N GLY A 71 1.61 -6.13 -4.39
CA GLY A 71 1.90 -7.23 -3.47
C GLY A 71 1.20 -7.06 -2.13
N HIS A 72 1.19 -5.85 -1.58
CA HIS A 72 0.43 -5.53 -0.37
C HIS A 72 -1.08 -5.70 -0.59
N PHE A 73 -1.58 -5.32 -1.76
CA PHE A 73 -2.98 -5.56 -2.09
C PHE A 73 -3.30 -7.07 -2.06
N ILE A 74 -2.41 -7.90 -2.59
CA ILE A 74 -2.60 -9.36 -2.54
C ILE A 74 -2.63 -9.84 -1.09
N GLN A 75 -1.73 -9.32 -0.24
CA GLN A 75 -1.77 -9.62 1.21
C GLN A 75 -3.12 -9.24 1.81
N SER A 76 -3.63 -8.07 1.46
CA SER A 76 -4.92 -7.59 1.92
C SER A 76 -6.06 -8.54 1.49
N ARG A 77 -5.99 -9.07 0.28
CA ARG A 77 -6.98 -10.04 -0.20
C ARG A 77 -6.93 -11.35 0.57
N TYR A 78 -5.75 -11.80 0.96
CA TYR A 78 -5.62 -13.02 1.75
C TYR A 78 -6.08 -12.83 3.17
N LEU A 79 -5.75 -11.72 3.80
CA LEU A 79 -5.94 -11.51 5.23
C LEU A 79 -7.24 -10.80 5.58
N GLY A 80 -7.81 -10.06 4.64
CA GLY A 80 -9.06 -9.32 4.90
C GLY A 80 -8.89 -8.36 6.06
N TRP A 81 -9.76 -8.45 7.05
CA TRP A 81 -9.72 -7.56 8.23
C TRP A 81 -8.45 -7.72 9.07
N LEU A 82 -7.77 -8.86 8.95
CA LEU A 82 -6.52 -9.10 9.66
C LEU A 82 -5.33 -8.38 9.02
N TYR A 83 -5.49 -7.85 7.81
CA TYR A 83 -4.40 -7.16 7.12
C TYR A 83 -3.85 -5.99 7.95
N LEU A 84 -4.72 -5.15 8.50
CA LEU A 84 -4.28 -3.96 9.23
C LEU A 84 -3.41 -4.31 10.44
N PRO A 85 -3.83 -5.24 11.34
CA PRO A 85 -2.98 -5.56 12.49
C PRO A 85 -1.74 -6.40 12.14
N ILE A 86 -1.80 -7.24 11.12
CA ILE A 86 -0.70 -8.17 10.81
C ILE A 86 0.31 -7.55 9.84
N ILE A 87 -0.15 -6.79 8.86
CA ILE A 87 0.70 -6.23 7.82
C ILE A 87 0.74 -4.71 7.89
N GLY A 88 -0.42 -4.06 7.88
CA GLY A 88 -0.50 -2.61 7.74
C GLY A 88 0.20 -1.88 8.87
N LEU A 89 -0.16 -2.16 10.11
CA LEU A 89 0.44 -1.50 11.26
C LEU A 89 1.93 -1.84 11.42
N PRO A 90 2.35 -3.12 11.35
CA PRO A 90 3.77 -3.43 11.37
C PRO A 90 4.56 -2.77 10.24
N SER A 91 4.01 -2.70 9.03
CA SER A 91 4.66 -2.04 7.90
C SER A 91 4.89 -0.55 8.17
N ILE A 92 3.89 0.13 8.72
CA ILE A 92 4.01 1.55 9.04
C ILE A 92 5.08 1.77 10.11
N ILE A 93 5.08 0.96 11.16
CA ILE A 93 6.09 1.03 12.21
C ILE A 93 7.49 0.80 11.61
N TRP A 94 7.63 -0.22 10.76
CA TRP A 94 8.90 -0.50 10.11
C TRP A 94 9.35 0.66 9.22
N ALA A 95 8.44 1.27 8.48
CA ALA A 95 8.76 2.42 7.64
C ALA A 95 9.30 3.59 8.47
N CYS A 96 8.87 3.71 9.73
CA CYS A 96 9.33 4.78 10.61
C CYS A 96 10.69 4.47 11.24
N ILE A 97 11.05 3.21 11.44
CA ILE A 97 12.24 2.85 12.23
C ILE A 97 13.36 2.17 11.45
N TYR A 98 13.11 1.68 10.22
CA TYR A 98 14.12 0.86 9.52
C TYR A 98 15.45 1.59 9.33
N LYS A 99 15.42 2.90 9.15
CA LYS A 99 16.63 3.71 8.95
C LYS A 99 17.54 3.74 10.18
N TYR A 100 17.01 3.39 11.34
CA TYR A 100 17.80 3.30 12.58
C TYR A 100 18.37 1.91 12.80
N THR A 101 18.13 0.98 11.89
CA THR A 101 18.65 -0.38 11.92
C THR A 101 19.69 -0.53 10.80
N ASN A 102 20.40 -1.67 10.80
CA ASN A 102 21.33 -1.99 9.73
C ASN A 102 20.65 -2.82 8.64
N LYS A 103 19.33 -2.86 8.63
CA LYS A 103 18.57 -3.69 7.71
C LYS A 103 18.02 -2.87 6.55
N ASP A 104 17.92 -3.52 5.39
CA ASP A 104 17.25 -2.94 4.24
C ASP A 104 15.74 -2.87 4.49
N TYR A 105 15.07 -1.89 3.90
CA TYR A 105 13.63 -1.72 4.06
C TYR A 105 12.87 -3.00 3.68
N TYR A 106 13.28 -3.66 2.60
CA TYR A 106 12.60 -4.84 2.07
C TYR A 106 12.99 -6.14 2.78
N TRP A 107 13.82 -6.06 3.82
CA TRP A 107 14.16 -7.21 4.66
C TRP A 107 13.00 -7.64 5.56
N PHE A 108 12.16 -6.70 5.99
CA PHE A 108 11.08 -6.97 6.95
C PHE A 108 10.04 -7.91 6.34
N TYR A 109 9.41 -8.75 7.16
CA TYR A 109 8.53 -9.80 6.64
C TYR A 109 7.37 -9.27 5.79
N THR A 110 6.78 -8.14 6.18
CA THR A 110 5.67 -7.55 5.43
C THR A 110 6.10 -7.14 4.03
N GLU A 111 7.27 -6.51 3.91
CA GLU A 111 7.79 -6.01 2.65
C GLU A 111 8.37 -7.14 1.80
N LYS A 112 9.05 -8.08 2.44
CA LYS A 112 9.61 -9.24 1.74
C LYS A 112 8.50 -10.10 1.12
N TRP A 113 7.43 -10.32 1.87
CA TRP A 113 6.28 -11.09 1.36
C TRP A 113 5.59 -10.36 0.22
N ALA A 114 5.42 -9.02 0.31
CA ALA A 114 4.83 -8.24 -0.77
C ALA A 114 5.66 -8.37 -2.04
N ASP A 115 6.99 -8.27 -1.96
CA ASP A 115 7.87 -8.47 -3.11
C ASP A 115 7.70 -9.86 -3.71
N LYS A 116 7.60 -10.87 -2.87
CA LYS A 116 7.44 -12.26 -3.33
C LYS A 116 6.12 -12.43 -4.07
N LEU A 117 5.03 -11.88 -3.54
CA LEU A 117 3.72 -11.98 -4.17
C LEU A 117 3.67 -11.23 -5.50
N ALA A 118 4.39 -10.13 -5.60
CA ALA A 118 4.47 -9.34 -6.82
C ALA A 118 5.56 -9.84 -7.78
N ASN A 119 6.30 -10.90 -7.40
CA ASN A 119 7.38 -11.47 -8.19
C ASN A 119 8.48 -10.46 -8.51
N ILE A 120 8.83 -9.64 -7.52
CA ILE A 120 9.87 -8.63 -7.65
C ILE A 120 11.19 -9.19 -7.14
N LYS A 121 12.25 -8.97 -7.92
CA LYS A 121 13.63 -9.29 -7.53
C LYS A 121 14.40 -8.00 -7.34
N ARG A 122 15.11 -7.92 -6.23
CA ARG A 122 15.91 -6.73 -5.90
C ARG A 122 17.39 -7.03 -5.90
#